data_66cb116eddf0560d9fc09e7fd5ef1106
#
_entry.id   66cb116eddf0560d9fc09e7fd5ef1106
#
_cell.length_a   1.000
_cell.length_b   1.000
_cell.length_c   1.000
_cell.angle_alpha   90.00
_cell.angle_beta   90.00
_cell.angle_gamma   90.00
#
_symmetry.space_group_name_H-M   'P 1'
#
loop_
_entity.id
_entity.type
_entity.pdbx_description
1 polymer ?
#
loop_
_entity_poly.entity_id
_entity_poly.type
_entity_poly.pdbx_seq_one_letter_code
_entity_poly.pdbx_strand_id
1 'polypeptide(L)'
;MNFEKIEQAYTLILENVQNIQNALATNFYDALIEQNGIYLDGDTDLQEVLTNDEKIRALHLTKEEWRRAYQFILMKAAQTEPMQVNHQFTPDTIGFLITFLLDQLAHGEEADVLEIGSGTGNLAETILNHTQKKIDYLGLELDDLLIDLSASIAEVMN
;
A
#
# COMPACT_ATOMS: atom_id res chain seq x y z
N MET A 1 -2.53 16.09 5.64
CA MET A 1 -2.33 15.40 4.34
C MET A 1 -1.85 16.42 3.31
N ASN A 2 -0.71 16.17 2.69
CA ASN A 2 -0.10 17.05 1.70
C ASN A 2 -0.10 16.36 0.32
N PHE A 3 -0.94 16.85 -0.60
CA PHE A 3 -1.09 16.25 -1.93
C PHE A 3 0.16 16.35 -2.80
N GLU A 4 0.96 17.41 -2.65
CA GLU A 4 2.23 17.56 -3.37
C GLU A 4 3.22 16.45 -3.01
N LYS A 5 3.33 16.11 -1.71
CA LYS A 5 4.17 14.98 -1.27
C LYS A 5 3.66 13.64 -1.81
N ILE A 6 2.34 13.44 -1.83
CA ILE A 6 1.73 12.22 -2.37
C ILE A 6 2.04 12.08 -3.85
N GLU A 7 1.91 13.15 -4.64
CA GLU A 7 2.21 13.17 -6.07
C GLU A 7 3.68 12.92 -6.34
N GLN A 8 4.57 13.52 -5.55
CA GLN A 8 6.01 13.28 -5.66
C GLN A 8 6.37 11.83 -5.35
N ALA A 9 5.85 11.27 -4.26
CA ALA A 9 6.08 9.87 -3.90
C ALA A 9 5.53 8.92 -4.98
N TYR A 10 4.30 9.13 -5.43
CA TYR A 10 3.69 8.39 -6.52
C TYR A 10 4.57 8.38 -7.78
N THR A 11 5.09 9.55 -8.19
CA THR A 11 5.93 9.68 -9.38
C THR A 11 7.25 8.93 -9.21
N LEU A 12 7.94 9.12 -8.09
CA LEU A 12 9.23 8.48 -7.81
C LEU A 12 9.10 6.96 -7.71
N ILE A 13 8.06 6.45 -7.06
CA ILE A 13 7.81 5.01 -6.97
C ILE A 13 7.52 4.42 -8.36
N LEU A 14 6.72 5.09 -9.19
CA LEU A 14 6.45 4.61 -10.56
C LEU A 14 7.72 4.60 -11.43
N GLU A 15 8.58 5.60 -11.31
CA GLU A 15 9.89 5.62 -11.99
C GLU A 15 10.75 4.43 -11.54
N ASN A 16 10.80 4.16 -10.25
CA ASN A 16 11.54 3.01 -9.72
C ASN A 16 10.98 1.69 -10.22
N VAL A 17 9.66 1.50 -10.17
CA VAL A 17 8.99 0.31 -10.71
C VAL A 17 9.34 0.10 -12.19
N GLN A 18 9.33 1.17 -13.00
CA GLN A 18 9.70 1.08 -14.42
C GLN A 18 11.17 0.70 -14.61
N ASN A 19 12.08 1.23 -13.81
CA ASN A 19 13.50 0.88 -13.85
C ASN A 19 13.72 -0.60 -13.48
N ILE A 20 13.03 -1.08 -12.44
CA ILE A 20 13.08 -2.48 -12.01
C ILE A 20 12.46 -3.40 -13.08
N GLN A 21 11.31 -3.05 -13.65
CA GLN A 21 10.71 -3.83 -14.76
C GLN A 21 11.69 -3.99 -15.92
N ASN A 22 12.38 -2.91 -16.31
CA ASN A 22 13.34 -2.95 -17.41
C ASN A 22 14.58 -3.79 -17.07
N ALA A 23 15.08 -3.70 -15.82
CA ALA A 23 16.27 -4.41 -15.38
C ALA A 23 16.02 -5.92 -15.20
N LEU A 24 14.87 -6.30 -14.63
CA LEU A 24 14.54 -7.69 -14.31
C LEU A 24 13.62 -8.36 -15.32
N ALA A 25 13.13 -7.65 -16.34
CA ALA A 25 12.17 -8.12 -17.33
C ALA A 25 10.92 -8.76 -16.69
N THR A 26 10.37 -8.10 -15.65
CA THR A 26 9.24 -8.57 -14.85
C THR A 26 7.98 -7.74 -15.07
N ASN A 27 6.84 -8.18 -14.51
CA ASN A 27 5.58 -7.45 -14.54
C ASN A 27 5.56 -6.29 -13.52
N PHE A 28 4.50 -5.47 -13.57
CA PHE A 28 4.38 -4.29 -12.70
C PHE A 28 4.31 -4.65 -11.21
N TYR A 29 3.55 -5.67 -10.85
CA TYR A 29 3.30 -6.00 -9.45
C TYR A 29 4.53 -6.62 -8.76
N ASP A 30 5.22 -7.52 -9.46
CA ASP A 30 6.48 -8.07 -8.97
C ASP A 30 7.54 -6.97 -8.83
N ALA A 31 7.60 -6.04 -9.79
CA ALA A 31 8.51 -4.89 -9.70
C ALA A 31 8.14 -3.93 -8.54
N LEU A 32 6.86 -3.80 -8.21
CA LEU A 32 6.42 -2.98 -7.07
C LEU A 32 6.78 -3.65 -5.73
N ILE A 33 6.63 -4.97 -5.62
CA ILE A 33 7.06 -5.73 -4.44
C ILE A 33 8.57 -5.62 -4.26
N GLU A 34 9.34 -5.78 -5.35
CA GLU A 34 10.79 -5.61 -5.34
C GLU A 34 11.20 -4.18 -4.94
N GLN A 35 10.52 -3.14 -5.49
CA GLN A 35 10.72 -1.75 -5.09
C GLN A 35 10.53 -1.55 -3.59
N ASN A 36 9.48 -2.15 -3.02
CA ASN A 36 9.20 -2.05 -1.60
C ASN A 36 10.32 -2.70 -0.76
N GLY A 37 10.81 -3.87 -1.17
CA GLY A 37 11.97 -4.52 -0.56
C GLY A 37 13.22 -3.66 -0.62
N ILE A 38 13.57 -3.14 -1.79
CA ILE A 38 14.73 -2.24 -1.98
C ILE A 38 14.58 -0.98 -1.09
N TYR A 39 13.39 -0.41 -1.03
CA TYR A 39 13.14 0.74 -0.15
C TYR A 39 13.44 0.43 1.32
N LEU A 40 13.19 -0.78 1.79
CA LEU A 40 13.41 -1.18 3.18
C LEU A 40 14.88 -1.48 3.49
N ASP A 41 15.55 -2.26 2.66
CA ASP A 41 16.90 -2.79 2.93
C ASP A 41 18.03 -2.17 2.08
N GLY A 42 17.70 -1.53 0.95
CA GLY A 42 18.68 -0.88 0.06
C GLY A 42 19.48 -1.86 -0.79
N ASP A 43 19.06 -3.13 -0.90
CA ASP A 43 19.82 -4.17 -1.59
C ASP A 43 19.54 -4.15 -3.11
N THR A 44 20.24 -3.29 -3.83
CA THR A 44 20.18 -3.23 -5.30
C THR A 44 21.40 -2.53 -5.89
N ASP A 45 21.77 -2.91 -7.13
CA ASP A 45 22.78 -2.23 -7.94
C ASP A 45 22.20 -1.06 -8.77
N LEU A 46 20.89 -0.84 -8.74
CA LEU A 46 20.18 0.19 -9.50
C LEU A 46 20.31 1.56 -8.82
N GLN A 47 21.33 2.33 -9.16
CA GLN A 47 21.64 3.62 -8.53
C GLN A 47 20.50 4.66 -8.64
N GLU A 48 19.73 4.64 -9.72
CA GLU A 48 18.57 5.54 -9.89
C GLU A 48 17.47 5.22 -8.88
N VAL A 49 17.22 3.93 -8.61
CA VAL A 49 16.24 3.49 -7.62
C VAL A 49 16.66 3.97 -6.23
N LEU A 50 17.92 3.75 -5.83
CA LEU A 50 18.42 4.22 -4.54
C LEU A 50 18.33 5.75 -4.40
N THR A 51 18.66 6.49 -5.45
CA THR A 51 18.57 7.96 -5.45
C THR A 51 17.13 8.44 -5.28
N ASN A 52 16.17 7.78 -5.91
CA ASN A 52 14.77 8.10 -5.77
C ASN A 52 14.23 7.73 -4.38
N ASP A 53 14.68 6.60 -3.82
CA ASP A 53 14.32 6.19 -2.45
C ASP A 53 14.81 7.20 -1.40
N GLU A 54 16.00 7.77 -1.56
CA GLU A 54 16.47 8.86 -0.70
C GLU A 54 15.54 10.08 -0.76
N LYS A 55 15.07 10.44 -1.97
CA LYS A 55 14.11 11.54 -2.15
C LYS A 55 12.76 11.21 -1.49
N ILE A 56 12.25 9.97 -1.64
CA ILE A 56 11.01 9.52 -1.01
C ILE A 56 11.13 9.60 0.52
N ARG A 57 12.24 9.12 1.10
CA ARG A 57 12.50 9.22 2.55
C ARG A 57 12.50 10.67 3.03
N ALA A 58 13.08 11.59 2.24
CA ALA A 58 13.13 13.02 2.56
C ALA A 58 11.74 13.70 2.57
N LEU A 59 10.71 13.09 1.96
CA LEU A 59 9.34 13.60 2.02
C LEU A 59 8.72 13.45 3.41
N HIS A 60 9.20 12.53 4.25
CA HIS A 60 8.63 12.22 5.56
C HIS A 60 7.11 12.03 5.49
N LEU A 61 6.68 11.06 4.69
CA LEU A 61 5.26 10.77 4.48
C LEU A 61 4.63 10.22 5.76
N THR A 62 3.43 10.67 6.06
CA THR A 62 2.58 10.04 7.07
C THR A 62 1.99 8.73 6.54
N LYS A 63 1.52 7.85 7.43
CA LYS A 63 0.87 6.59 7.04
C LYS A 63 -0.28 6.81 6.04
N GLU A 64 -1.10 7.85 6.24
CA GLU A 64 -2.18 8.18 5.31
C GLU A 64 -1.68 8.70 3.95
N GLU A 65 -0.57 9.44 3.92
CA GLU A 65 0.05 9.88 2.66
C GLU A 65 0.64 8.69 1.89
N TRP A 66 1.27 7.73 2.58
CA TRP A 66 1.70 6.47 2.01
C TRP A 66 0.53 5.67 1.43
N ARG A 67 -0.53 5.45 2.23
CA ARG A 67 -1.73 4.75 1.78
C ARG A 67 -2.30 5.35 0.49
N ARG A 68 -2.36 6.70 0.41
CA ARG A 68 -2.84 7.41 -0.78
C ARG A 68 -1.93 7.24 -1.99
N ALA A 69 -0.62 7.30 -1.79
CA ALA A 69 0.33 7.09 -2.87
C ALA A 69 0.17 5.67 -3.46
N TYR A 70 0.14 4.64 -2.62
CA TYR A 70 -0.09 3.27 -3.07
C TYR A 70 -1.46 3.07 -3.71
N GLN A 71 -2.51 3.66 -3.18
CA GLN A 71 -3.84 3.61 -3.79
C GLN A 71 -3.81 4.14 -5.24
N PHE A 72 -3.17 5.28 -5.49
CA PHE A 72 -3.04 5.82 -6.84
C PHE A 72 -2.16 4.95 -7.75
N ILE A 73 -1.06 4.39 -7.23
CA ILE A 73 -0.20 3.45 -7.96
C ILE A 73 -1.00 2.22 -8.40
N LEU A 74 -1.72 1.58 -7.49
CA LEU A 74 -2.50 0.38 -7.77
C LEU A 74 -3.70 0.67 -8.69
N MET A 75 -4.36 1.82 -8.55
CA MET A 75 -5.40 2.26 -9.49
C MET A 75 -4.84 2.48 -10.91
N LYS A 76 -3.62 3.00 -11.03
CA LYS A 76 -2.93 3.15 -12.30
C LYS A 76 -2.58 1.79 -12.89
N ALA A 77 -2.02 0.89 -12.10
CA ALA A 77 -1.67 -0.46 -12.51
C ALA A 77 -2.89 -1.24 -13.02
N ALA A 78 -4.01 -1.17 -12.32
CA ALA A 78 -5.25 -1.84 -12.70
C ALA A 78 -5.81 -1.41 -14.08
N GLN A 79 -5.42 -0.23 -14.59
CA GLN A 79 -5.81 0.24 -15.92
C GLN A 79 -4.96 -0.38 -17.05
N THR A 80 -3.72 -0.74 -16.76
CA THR A 80 -2.74 -1.21 -17.74
C THR A 80 -2.51 -2.72 -17.65
N GLU A 81 -2.45 -3.25 -16.44
CA GLU A 81 -2.24 -4.66 -16.13
C GLU A 81 -3.29 -5.12 -15.10
N PRO A 82 -4.55 -5.38 -15.47
CA PRO A 82 -5.56 -5.79 -14.52
C PRO A 82 -5.22 -7.16 -13.91
N MET A 83 -5.14 -7.23 -12.58
CA MET A 83 -4.84 -8.46 -11.85
C MET A 83 -5.91 -9.54 -12.11
N GLN A 84 -7.15 -9.25 -11.75
CA GLN A 84 -8.32 -10.08 -12.05
C GLN A 84 -9.55 -9.19 -12.25
N VAL A 85 -10.55 -9.71 -12.98
CA VAL A 85 -11.77 -8.97 -13.34
C VAL A 85 -12.55 -8.46 -12.11
N ASN A 86 -12.38 -9.09 -10.95
CA ASN A 86 -13.14 -8.81 -9.73
C ASN A 86 -12.36 -8.04 -8.65
N HIS A 87 -11.10 -7.67 -8.90
CA HIS A 87 -10.32 -6.90 -7.93
C HIS A 87 -10.74 -5.42 -7.97
N GLN A 88 -11.63 -5.07 -7.07
CA GLN A 88 -12.07 -3.69 -6.86
C GLN A 88 -11.57 -3.21 -5.51
N PHE A 89 -11.03 -2.00 -5.49
CA PHE A 89 -10.71 -1.35 -4.23
C PHE A 89 -11.98 -1.01 -3.47
N THR A 90 -11.99 -1.29 -2.17
CA THR A 90 -13.03 -0.76 -1.29
C THR A 90 -12.98 0.78 -1.34
N PRO A 91 -14.07 1.47 -1.72
CA PRO A 91 -14.09 2.92 -1.72
C PRO A 91 -13.78 3.50 -0.34
N ASP A 92 -13.02 4.59 -0.27
CA ASP A 92 -12.65 5.22 1.00
C ASP A 92 -13.85 5.55 1.88
N THR A 93 -14.96 5.99 1.28
CA THR A 93 -16.20 6.28 2.00
C THR A 93 -16.75 5.07 2.76
N ILE A 94 -16.59 3.87 2.20
CA ILE A 94 -16.97 2.62 2.86
C ILE A 94 -15.96 2.29 3.97
N GLY A 95 -14.67 2.44 3.71
CA GLY A 95 -13.63 2.26 4.72
C GLY A 95 -13.84 3.18 5.93
N PHE A 96 -14.10 4.46 5.72
CA PHE A 96 -14.42 5.41 6.81
C PHE A 96 -15.71 5.07 7.54
N LEU A 97 -16.76 4.61 6.85
CA LEU A 97 -17.99 4.16 7.49
C LEU A 97 -17.73 2.94 8.38
N ILE A 98 -16.96 1.96 7.89
CA ILE A 98 -16.61 0.77 8.68
C ILE A 98 -15.80 1.17 9.91
N THR A 99 -14.80 2.04 9.75
CA THR A 99 -14.00 2.57 10.86
C THR A 99 -14.87 3.26 11.91
N PHE A 100 -15.78 4.13 11.47
CA PHE A 100 -16.73 4.80 12.37
C PHE A 100 -17.60 3.79 13.12
N LEU A 101 -18.16 2.80 12.43
CA LEU A 101 -19.00 1.77 13.07
C LEU A 101 -18.17 0.92 14.06
N LEU A 102 -16.94 0.56 13.71
CA LEU A 102 -16.04 -0.14 14.61
C LEU A 102 -15.79 0.65 15.89
N ASP A 103 -15.47 1.94 15.77
CA ASP A 103 -15.22 2.81 16.92
C ASP A 103 -16.45 2.97 17.82
N GLN A 104 -17.66 2.95 17.26
CA GLN A 104 -18.91 3.10 18.00
C GLN A 104 -19.44 1.78 18.61
N LEU A 105 -19.29 0.67 17.93
CA LEU A 105 -19.94 -0.58 18.29
C LEU A 105 -19.02 -1.55 19.05
N ALA A 106 -17.72 -1.52 18.82
CA ALA A 106 -16.79 -2.37 19.56
C ALA A 106 -16.64 -1.86 21.00
N HIS A 107 -16.76 -2.76 21.96
CA HIS A 107 -16.63 -2.45 23.37
C HIS A 107 -15.15 -2.35 23.79
N GLY A 108 -14.83 -1.38 24.65
CA GLY A 108 -13.46 -1.19 25.15
C GLY A 108 -12.55 -0.40 24.21
N GLU A 109 -11.25 -0.40 24.52
CA GLU A 109 -10.20 0.34 23.78
C GLU A 109 -9.49 -0.50 22.74
N GLU A 110 -9.67 -1.82 22.78
CA GLU A 110 -9.06 -2.80 21.87
C GLU A 110 -10.15 -3.56 21.10
N ALA A 111 -9.84 -3.97 19.88
CA ALA A 111 -10.72 -4.84 19.09
C ALA A 111 -9.92 -5.70 18.12
N ASP A 112 -10.40 -6.95 17.92
CA ASP A 112 -9.87 -7.86 16.91
C ASP A 112 -10.73 -7.75 15.65
N VAL A 113 -10.09 -7.59 14.49
CA VAL A 113 -10.75 -7.47 13.20
C VAL A 113 -10.27 -8.58 12.28
N LEU A 114 -11.20 -9.33 11.71
CA LEU A 114 -10.96 -10.31 10.67
C LEU A 114 -11.59 -9.82 9.36
N GLU A 115 -10.77 -9.61 8.34
CA GLU A 115 -11.20 -9.33 6.97
C GLU A 115 -11.02 -10.57 6.10
N ILE A 116 -12.08 -10.98 5.41
CA ILE A 116 -12.06 -12.09 4.45
C ILE A 116 -12.06 -11.49 3.03
N GLY A 117 -11.03 -11.84 2.24
CA GLY A 117 -10.79 -11.21 0.93
C GLY A 117 -10.15 -9.84 1.07
N SER A 118 -9.03 -9.77 1.82
CA SER A 118 -8.37 -8.50 2.14
C SER A 118 -7.71 -7.80 0.94
N GLY A 119 -7.53 -8.52 -0.16
CA GLY A 119 -6.95 -7.96 -1.39
C GLY A 119 -5.59 -7.33 -1.15
N THR A 120 -5.41 -6.09 -1.58
CA THR A 120 -4.18 -5.31 -1.40
C THR A 120 -4.06 -4.64 -0.03
N GLY A 121 -4.98 -4.90 0.91
CA GLY A 121 -4.94 -4.31 2.25
C GLY A 121 -5.48 -2.88 2.38
N ASN A 122 -6.04 -2.29 1.32
CA ASN A 122 -6.49 -0.88 1.35
C ASN A 122 -7.55 -0.60 2.44
N LEU A 123 -8.46 -1.54 2.71
CA LEU A 123 -9.43 -1.39 3.80
C LEU A 123 -8.75 -1.49 5.16
N ALA A 124 -7.86 -2.47 5.35
CA ALA A 124 -7.07 -2.63 6.57
C ALA A 124 -6.32 -1.33 6.92
N GLU A 125 -5.57 -0.79 5.96
CA GLU A 125 -4.83 0.46 6.14
C GLU A 125 -5.74 1.66 6.42
N THR A 126 -6.93 1.70 5.80
CA THR A 126 -7.91 2.74 6.08
C THR A 126 -8.40 2.66 7.53
N ILE A 127 -8.74 1.47 8.01
CA ILE A 127 -9.18 1.26 9.40
C ILE A 127 -8.03 1.60 10.37
N LEU A 128 -6.85 1.01 10.18
CA LEU A 128 -5.71 1.19 11.08
C LEU A 128 -5.24 2.64 11.18
N ASN A 129 -5.34 3.40 10.10
CA ASN A 129 -4.94 4.82 10.09
C ASN A 129 -5.96 5.76 10.73
N HIS A 130 -7.24 5.36 10.87
CA HIS A 130 -8.31 6.28 11.26
C HIS A 130 -9.09 5.86 12.50
N THR A 131 -8.98 4.61 12.96
CA THR A 131 -9.62 4.17 14.21
C THR A 131 -8.98 4.83 15.43
N GLN A 132 -9.80 5.01 16.47
CA GLN A 132 -9.35 5.44 17.79
C GLN A 132 -9.00 4.27 18.72
N LYS A 133 -9.18 3.04 18.24
CA LYS A 133 -8.95 1.82 19.01
C LYS A 133 -7.61 1.20 18.67
N LYS A 134 -7.09 0.41 19.59
CA LYS A 134 -5.98 -0.51 19.31
C LYS A 134 -6.56 -1.74 18.62
N ILE A 135 -6.17 -1.97 17.38
CA ILE A 135 -6.70 -3.05 16.54
C ILE A 135 -5.63 -4.13 16.36
N ASP A 136 -6.02 -5.39 16.62
CA ASP A 136 -5.34 -6.57 16.09
C ASP A 136 -6.07 -6.97 14.81
N TYR A 137 -5.39 -6.86 13.68
CA TYR A 137 -5.99 -7.01 12.35
C TYR A 137 -5.46 -8.25 11.65
N LEU A 138 -6.37 -9.14 11.23
CA LEU A 138 -6.05 -10.30 10.42
C LEU A 138 -6.79 -10.23 9.08
N GLY A 139 -6.04 -10.07 7.98
CA GLY A 139 -6.54 -10.19 6.62
C GLY A 139 -6.37 -11.63 6.12
N LEU A 140 -7.39 -12.19 5.49
CA LEU A 140 -7.32 -13.45 4.76
C LEU A 140 -7.51 -13.19 3.28
N GLU A 141 -6.57 -13.67 2.47
CA GLU A 141 -6.59 -13.58 1.01
C GLU A 141 -6.20 -14.93 0.40
N LEU A 142 -6.69 -15.24 -0.80
CA LEU A 142 -6.41 -16.49 -1.50
C LEU A 142 -5.38 -16.33 -2.62
N ASP A 143 -5.20 -15.12 -3.12
CA ASP A 143 -4.27 -14.81 -4.19
C ASP A 143 -2.90 -14.50 -3.60
N ASP A 144 -1.91 -15.37 -3.87
CA ASP A 144 -0.54 -15.22 -3.33
C ASP A 144 0.10 -13.87 -3.72
N LEU A 145 -0.15 -13.38 -4.94
CA LEU A 145 0.36 -12.08 -5.37
C LEU A 145 -0.20 -10.94 -4.52
N LEU A 146 -1.50 -10.99 -4.19
CA LEU A 146 -2.12 -9.97 -3.35
C LEU A 146 -1.64 -10.05 -1.90
N ILE A 147 -1.35 -11.25 -1.39
CA ILE A 147 -0.75 -11.45 -0.06
C ILE A 147 0.62 -10.78 -0.03
N ASP A 148 1.51 -11.11 -0.97
CA ASP A 148 2.87 -10.58 -1.03
C ASP A 148 2.85 -9.05 -1.21
N LEU A 149 1.98 -8.55 -2.08
CA LEU A 149 1.82 -7.13 -2.35
C LEU A 149 1.33 -6.37 -1.12
N SER A 150 0.28 -6.86 -0.45
CA SER A 150 -0.26 -6.22 0.76
C SER A 150 0.75 -6.24 1.91
N ALA A 151 1.48 -7.34 2.09
CA ALA A 151 2.54 -7.45 3.09
C ALA A 151 3.67 -6.44 2.82
N SER A 152 4.17 -6.37 1.59
CA SER A 152 5.24 -5.44 1.23
C SER A 152 4.85 -3.97 1.42
N ILE A 153 3.60 -3.61 1.10
CA ILE A 153 3.06 -2.26 1.33
C ILE A 153 2.97 -1.97 2.83
N ALA A 154 2.44 -2.89 3.62
CA ALA A 154 2.32 -2.73 5.07
C ALA A 154 3.68 -2.55 5.75
N GLU A 155 4.72 -3.25 5.30
CA GLU A 155 6.09 -3.11 5.80
C GLU A 155 6.68 -1.71 5.52
N VAL A 156 6.45 -1.14 4.34
CA VAL A 156 6.90 0.23 4.02
C VAL A 156 6.18 1.27 4.88
N MET A 157 4.91 1.02 5.24
CA MET A 157 4.08 1.96 6.00
C MET A 157 4.30 1.91 7.52
N ASN A 158 4.96 0.89 8.05
CA ASN A 158 5.25 0.72 9.49
C ASN A 158 6.55 1.36 9.93
#